data_f6211a977332e354330ab806fa22e8df
#
_entry.id   f6211a977332e354330ab806fa22e8df
#
_cell.length_a   1.000
_cell.length_b   1.000
_cell.length_c   1.000
_cell.angle_alpha   90.00
_cell.angle_beta   90.00
_cell.angle_gamma   90.00
#
_symmetry.space_group_name_H-M   'P 1'
#
loop_
_entity.id
_entity.type
_entity.pdbx_description
1 polymer ?
#
loop_
_entity_poly.entity_id
_entity_poly.type
_entity_poly.pdbx_seq_one_letter_code
_entity_poly.pdbx_strand_id
1 'polypeptide(L)'
;MGLNALWVVLLLLVASTLWLLIRKPKRKSRLNRPRKETPVSRANAKGAVSAELPVVQSETIDPPAKQARPTPDELQGFHLITQSEIDEAVRERIELVCTNMPEPHPVQRQLAGGLDTPDALMEAVASDAGLTASILRTVNSAAFSLASPITSVQHAITYLGVSVVKGLVAQAAVAERLDDETPAQQAALSRIWKSARTASAMAQMLGQELGVERPSVLATKALFFNLGDVALAMGIEESPAWYSEGVSIVQRVAAQQQACSANAVIVGSTLASLWHLPDDIANAIEFGLLPLVTSAAEHPMQGEAKRDNVLMYLAGRIGDGVTYRGLRDIGELNLIDSEESGLFYLPAHLQEAGLGKVPQLLQDPAFRRKANRVLATLNG
;
A
#
# COMPACT_ATOMS: atom_id res chain seq x y z
N MET A 1 -12.27 -26.77 -55.79
CA MET A 1 -10.83 -26.81 -55.40
C MET A 1 -10.31 -25.38 -55.36
N GLY A 2 -10.37 -24.67 -54.27
CA GLY A 2 -9.96 -23.26 -54.23
C GLY A 2 -9.83 -22.66 -52.84
N LEU A 3 -10.41 -23.28 -51.79
CA LEU A 3 -10.43 -22.69 -50.46
C LEU A 3 -9.23 -23.07 -49.57
N ASN A 4 -8.56 -24.20 -49.87
CA ASN A 4 -7.46 -24.71 -49.06
C ASN A 4 -6.11 -24.03 -49.36
N ALA A 5 -5.94 -23.46 -50.56
CA ALA A 5 -4.70 -22.79 -50.95
C ALA A 5 -4.53 -21.42 -50.23
N LEU A 6 -5.63 -20.71 -49.99
CA LEU A 6 -5.58 -19.41 -49.32
C LEU A 6 -5.17 -19.53 -47.84
N TRP A 7 -5.64 -20.57 -47.16
CA TRP A 7 -5.28 -20.85 -45.78
C TRP A 7 -3.81 -21.27 -45.60
N VAL A 8 -3.25 -21.99 -46.54
CA VAL A 8 -1.83 -22.37 -46.51
C VAL A 8 -0.93 -21.15 -46.71
N VAL A 9 -1.30 -20.23 -47.59
CA VAL A 9 -0.54 -18.98 -47.79
C VAL A 9 -0.63 -18.07 -46.56
N LEU A 10 -1.79 -17.99 -45.95
CA LEU A 10 -1.98 -17.20 -44.69
C LEU A 10 -1.16 -17.76 -43.53
N LEU A 11 -1.11 -19.08 -43.37
CA LEU A 11 -0.29 -19.77 -42.36
C LEU A 11 1.20 -19.56 -42.56
N LEU A 12 1.68 -19.59 -43.82
CA LEU A 12 3.07 -19.34 -44.15
C LEU A 12 3.47 -17.87 -43.95
N LEU A 13 2.56 -16.91 -44.17
CA LEU A 13 2.80 -15.50 -43.89
C LEU A 13 2.86 -15.23 -42.37
N VAL A 14 1.99 -15.85 -41.58
CA VAL A 14 2.01 -15.74 -40.10
C VAL A 14 3.27 -16.39 -39.55
N ALA A 15 3.68 -17.55 -40.04
CA ALA A 15 4.92 -18.22 -39.62
C ALA A 15 6.18 -17.41 -39.96
N SER A 16 6.21 -16.75 -41.14
CA SER A 16 7.35 -15.92 -41.54
C SER A 16 7.48 -14.63 -40.72
N THR A 17 6.35 -14.00 -40.35
CA THR A 17 6.36 -12.82 -39.49
C THR A 17 6.74 -13.17 -38.06
N LEU A 18 6.28 -14.32 -37.55
CA LEU A 18 6.65 -14.82 -36.21
C LEU A 18 8.15 -15.17 -36.14
N TRP A 19 8.74 -15.73 -37.22
CA TRP A 19 10.16 -16.05 -37.29
C TRP A 19 11.04 -14.79 -37.31
N LEU A 20 10.60 -13.69 -37.92
CA LEU A 20 11.29 -12.40 -37.94
C LEU A 20 11.26 -11.71 -36.57
N LEU A 21 10.18 -11.88 -35.79
CA LEU A 21 10.05 -11.32 -34.43
C LEU A 21 10.88 -12.07 -33.39
N ILE A 22 11.19 -13.36 -33.61
CA ILE A 22 11.98 -14.19 -32.69
C ILE A 22 13.48 -13.99 -32.85
N ARG A 23 13.94 -13.42 -33.98
CA ARG A 23 15.35 -13.16 -34.26
C ARG A 23 15.87 -11.94 -33.47
N LYS A 24 16.13 -12.11 -32.16
CA LYS A 24 16.87 -11.11 -31.37
C LYS A 24 18.25 -10.87 -31.94
N PRO A 25 18.67 -9.63 -32.24
CA PRO A 25 20.04 -9.35 -32.65
C PRO A 25 21.00 -9.68 -31.50
N LYS A 26 21.97 -10.55 -31.76
CA LYS A 26 23.08 -10.85 -30.82
C LYS A 26 23.84 -9.54 -30.51
N ARG A 27 23.66 -9.00 -29.33
CA ARG A 27 24.46 -7.90 -28.80
C ARG A 27 25.91 -8.38 -28.65
N LYS A 28 26.81 -7.88 -29.47
CA LYS A 28 28.26 -8.12 -29.37
C LYS A 28 28.74 -7.53 -28.05
N SER A 29 29.14 -8.39 -27.13
CA SER A 29 29.87 -7.99 -25.93
C SER A 29 31.23 -7.41 -26.38
N ARG A 30 31.45 -6.12 -26.07
CA ARG A 30 32.78 -5.52 -26.20
C ARG A 30 33.65 -6.11 -25.09
N LEU A 31 34.59 -6.97 -25.48
CA LEU A 31 35.66 -7.46 -24.61
C LEU A 31 36.46 -6.27 -24.09
N ASN A 32 36.61 -6.27 -22.79
CA ASN A 32 37.52 -5.45 -22.03
C ASN A 32 38.96 -5.62 -22.54
N ARG A 33 39.57 -4.57 -23.07
CA ARG A 33 41.02 -4.54 -23.35
C ARG A 33 41.73 -4.23 -22.03
N PRO A 34 42.77 -4.98 -21.64
CA PRO A 34 43.55 -4.66 -20.46
C PRO A 34 44.36 -3.38 -20.68
N ARG A 35 44.31 -2.50 -19.74
CA ARG A 35 45.07 -1.23 -19.67
C ARG A 35 46.54 -1.57 -19.40
N LYS A 36 47.44 -1.19 -20.31
CA LYS A 36 48.89 -1.30 -20.17
C LYS A 36 49.33 -0.43 -19.00
N GLU A 37 49.95 -1.06 -18.01
CA GLU A 37 50.67 -0.38 -16.94
C GLU A 37 52.01 0.14 -17.53
N THR A 38 52.28 1.42 -17.39
CA THR A 38 53.59 2.04 -17.59
C THR A 38 54.41 1.94 -16.31
N PRO A 39 55.66 1.54 -16.36
CA PRO A 39 56.52 1.43 -15.16
C PRO A 39 56.96 2.80 -14.72
N VAL A 40 56.68 3.15 -13.45
CA VAL A 40 57.24 4.34 -12.77
C VAL A 40 58.59 3.96 -12.19
N SER A 41 59.63 4.68 -12.65
CA SER A 41 61.02 4.61 -12.25
C SER A 41 61.18 4.92 -10.73
N ARG A 42 61.91 4.05 -10.03
CA ARG A 42 62.42 4.30 -8.69
C ARG A 42 63.55 5.32 -8.77
N ALA A 43 63.34 6.50 -8.17
CA ALA A 43 64.42 7.40 -7.80
C ALA A 43 64.56 7.45 -6.28
N ASN A 44 65.75 7.09 -5.80
CA ASN A 44 66.17 7.20 -4.43
C ASN A 44 66.22 8.68 -4.00
N ALA A 45 65.67 8.97 -2.81
CA ALA A 45 66.09 10.12 -2.01
C ALA A 45 66.11 9.71 -0.54
N LYS A 46 67.33 9.65 -0.01
CA LYS A 46 67.62 9.59 1.41
C LYS A 46 67.41 10.96 2.05
N GLY A 47 66.87 10.94 3.27
CA GLY A 47 67.12 11.98 4.29
C GLY A 47 65.92 12.92 4.45
N ALA A 48 65.27 12.79 5.61
CA ALA A 48 64.89 13.95 6.41
C ALA A 48 64.07 13.51 7.64
N VAL A 49 64.66 13.76 8.78
CA VAL A 49 64.10 14.41 9.99
C VAL A 49 62.64 14.05 10.35
N SER A 50 62.54 13.24 11.42
CA SER A 50 61.33 13.11 12.24
C SER A 50 60.94 14.46 12.85
N ALA A 51 59.83 14.99 12.43
CA ALA A 51 59.11 16.00 13.18
C ALA A 51 57.83 15.29 13.71
N GLU A 52 57.78 15.07 15.00
CA GLU A 52 56.59 14.63 15.72
C GLU A 52 55.50 15.72 15.57
N LEU A 53 54.46 15.40 14.86
CA LEU A 53 53.22 16.20 14.87
C LEU A 53 52.44 15.87 16.16
N PRO A 54 51.90 16.86 16.86
CA PRO A 54 51.11 16.61 18.06
C PRO A 54 49.87 15.80 17.71
N VAL A 55 49.66 14.71 18.42
CA VAL A 55 48.40 13.93 18.40
C VAL A 55 47.31 14.83 18.90
N VAL A 56 46.53 15.40 17.99
CA VAL A 56 45.25 16.00 18.31
C VAL A 56 44.33 14.83 18.68
N GLN A 57 44.05 14.68 19.97
CA GLN A 57 43.01 13.84 20.47
C GLN A 57 41.70 14.37 19.84
N SER A 58 41.16 13.67 18.85
CA SER A 58 39.81 13.89 18.38
C SER A 58 38.89 13.50 19.53
N GLU A 59 38.43 14.49 20.29
CA GLU A 59 37.25 14.35 21.11
C GLU A 59 36.16 13.91 20.18
N THR A 60 35.73 12.66 20.28
CA THR A 60 34.49 12.16 19.76
C THR A 60 33.41 12.93 20.50
N ILE A 61 32.94 14.02 19.89
CA ILE A 61 31.67 14.65 20.29
C ILE A 61 30.60 13.64 19.93
N ASP A 62 30.15 12.89 20.92
CA ASP A 62 28.92 12.13 20.79
C ASP A 62 27.82 13.08 20.33
N PRO A 63 27.09 12.77 19.25
CA PRO A 63 25.98 13.61 18.85
C PRO A 63 25.03 13.73 20.06
N PRO A 64 24.53 14.93 20.37
CA PRO A 64 23.65 15.12 21.51
C PRO A 64 22.53 14.09 21.42
N ALA A 65 22.38 13.28 22.46
CA ALA A 65 21.30 12.31 22.58
C ALA A 65 20.01 13.09 22.32
N LYS A 66 19.33 12.79 21.18
CA LYS A 66 18.02 13.38 20.87
C LYS A 66 17.16 13.10 22.10
N GLN A 67 16.76 14.12 22.83
CA GLN A 67 15.83 13.98 23.93
C GLN A 67 14.62 13.20 23.41
N ALA A 68 14.31 12.10 24.09
CA ALA A 68 13.17 11.28 23.70
C ALA A 68 11.92 12.17 23.70
N ARG A 69 11.22 12.23 22.57
CA ARG A 69 9.97 13.00 22.47
C ARG A 69 8.99 12.43 23.49
N PRO A 70 8.23 13.29 24.22
CA PRO A 70 7.18 12.79 25.09
C PRO A 70 6.13 12.02 24.28
N THR A 71 5.65 10.91 24.81
CA THR A 71 4.58 10.13 24.19
C THR A 71 3.31 10.99 24.12
N PRO A 72 2.65 11.11 22.96
CA PRO A 72 1.39 11.84 22.82
C PRO A 72 0.32 11.33 23.80
N ASP A 73 -0.53 12.23 24.30
CA ASP A 73 -1.56 11.91 25.29
C ASP A 73 -2.49 10.78 24.83
N GLU A 74 -2.86 10.73 23.56
CA GLU A 74 -3.68 9.67 22.98
C GLU A 74 -3.04 8.27 23.05
N LEU A 75 -1.70 8.19 23.10
CA LEU A 75 -0.96 6.94 23.21
C LEU A 75 -0.62 6.58 24.65
N GLN A 76 -0.77 7.51 25.60
CA GLN A 76 -0.51 7.22 27.00
C GLN A 76 -1.57 6.27 27.56
N GLY A 77 -1.14 5.05 27.88
CA GLY A 77 -2.05 4.00 28.34
C GLY A 77 -2.93 3.36 27.27
N PHE A 78 -2.75 3.75 25.99
CA PHE A 78 -3.43 3.08 24.89
C PHE A 78 -2.85 1.68 24.70
N HIS A 79 -3.73 0.67 24.70
CA HIS A 79 -3.40 -0.71 24.46
C HIS A 79 -4.16 -1.21 23.23
N LEU A 80 -3.46 -1.82 22.28
CA LEU A 80 -4.07 -2.48 21.14
C LEU A 80 -4.40 -3.92 21.51
N ILE A 81 -5.68 -4.24 21.62
CA ILE A 81 -6.14 -5.62 21.85
C ILE A 81 -5.71 -6.48 20.69
N THR A 82 -5.10 -7.63 20.97
CA THR A 82 -4.62 -8.60 20.01
C THR A 82 -5.54 -9.81 19.90
N GLN A 83 -5.38 -10.62 18.86
CA GLN A 83 -6.14 -11.86 18.66
C GLN A 83 -6.04 -12.83 19.83
N SER A 84 -4.92 -12.84 20.56
CA SER A 84 -4.69 -13.71 21.71
C SER A 84 -5.37 -13.26 22.99
N GLU A 85 -5.85 -12.02 23.06
CA GLU A 85 -6.47 -11.42 24.24
C GLU A 85 -8.00 -11.46 24.21
N ILE A 86 -8.60 -11.77 23.06
CA ILE A 86 -10.06 -11.90 22.97
C ILE A 86 -10.53 -13.24 23.53
N ASP A 87 -11.60 -13.19 24.33
CA ASP A 87 -12.27 -14.40 24.83
C ASP A 87 -13.21 -15.04 23.78
N GLU A 88 -13.75 -16.21 24.11
CA GLU A 88 -14.62 -16.95 23.20
C GLU A 88 -15.90 -16.20 22.84
N ALA A 89 -16.50 -15.48 23.81
CA ALA A 89 -17.72 -14.73 23.57
C ALA A 89 -17.50 -13.53 22.61
N VAL A 90 -16.33 -12.91 22.68
CA VAL A 90 -15.93 -11.87 21.71
C VAL A 90 -15.69 -12.47 20.35
N ARG A 91 -15.02 -13.64 20.29
CA ARG A 91 -14.77 -14.37 19.03
C ARG A 91 -16.06 -14.75 18.30
N GLU A 92 -17.03 -15.33 19.02
CA GLU A 92 -18.34 -15.66 18.45
C GLU A 92 -19.07 -14.43 17.89
N ARG A 93 -19.00 -13.28 18.59
CA ARG A 93 -19.60 -12.03 18.08
C ARG A 93 -18.92 -11.53 16.82
N ILE A 94 -17.58 -11.59 16.75
CA ILE A 94 -16.83 -11.23 15.55
C ILE A 94 -17.19 -12.14 14.39
N GLU A 95 -17.25 -13.45 14.62
CA GLU A 95 -17.64 -14.43 13.61
C GLU A 95 -19.06 -14.16 13.08
N LEU A 96 -19.99 -13.76 13.96
CA LEU A 96 -21.34 -13.38 13.56
C LEU A 96 -21.33 -12.14 12.66
N VAL A 97 -20.59 -11.10 13.02
CA VAL A 97 -20.40 -9.90 12.16
C VAL A 97 -19.82 -10.30 10.81
N CYS A 98 -18.77 -11.12 10.81
CA CYS A 98 -18.10 -11.57 9.59
C CYS A 98 -18.99 -12.46 8.70
N THR A 99 -19.81 -13.35 9.30
CA THR A 99 -20.72 -14.24 8.57
C THR A 99 -21.85 -13.48 7.90
N ASN A 100 -22.26 -12.34 8.45
CA ASN A 100 -23.25 -11.46 7.87
C ASN A 100 -22.69 -10.60 6.72
N MET A 101 -21.38 -10.58 6.52
CA MET A 101 -20.78 -9.90 5.39
C MET A 101 -21.06 -10.64 4.07
N PRO A 102 -21.27 -9.93 2.96
CA PRO A 102 -21.44 -10.55 1.66
C PRO A 102 -20.19 -11.37 1.30
N GLU A 103 -20.39 -12.55 0.69
CA GLU A 103 -19.27 -13.31 0.16
C GLU A 103 -18.46 -12.49 -0.85
N PRO A 104 -17.13 -12.66 -0.87
CA PRO A 104 -16.30 -11.94 -1.81
C PRO A 104 -16.64 -12.37 -3.24
N HIS A 105 -16.78 -11.39 -4.12
CA HIS A 105 -16.92 -11.66 -5.54
C HIS A 105 -15.72 -12.51 -6.05
N PRO A 106 -15.92 -13.46 -6.99
CA PRO A 106 -14.83 -14.29 -7.50
C PRO A 106 -13.60 -13.49 -7.94
N VAL A 107 -13.80 -12.32 -8.56
CA VAL A 107 -12.71 -11.43 -8.97
C VAL A 107 -11.96 -10.84 -7.76
N GLN A 108 -12.62 -10.61 -6.61
CA GLN A 108 -11.91 -10.18 -5.39
C GLN A 108 -10.97 -11.26 -4.86
N ARG A 109 -11.39 -12.52 -4.87
CA ARG A 109 -10.51 -13.64 -4.51
C ARG A 109 -9.30 -13.74 -5.45
N GLN A 110 -9.52 -13.52 -6.75
CA GLN A 110 -8.43 -13.47 -7.73
C GLN A 110 -7.50 -12.28 -7.50
N LEU A 111 -8.03 -11.11 -7.11
CA LEU A 111 -7.21 -9.94 -6.75
C LEU A 111 -6.31 -10.22 -5.57
N ALA A 112 -6.83 -10.87 -4.54
CA ALA A 112 -6.06 -11.27 -3.36
C ALA A 112 -4.97 -12.30 -3.72
N GLY A 113 -5.22 -13.18 -4.69
CA GLY A 113 -4.28 -14.16 -5.24
C GLY A 113 -3.22 -13.59 -6.21
N GLY A 114 -3.26 -12.28 -6.55
CA GLY A 114 -2.22 -11.61 -7.33
C GLY A 114 -2.54 -11.37 -8.81
N LEU A 115 -3.67 -10.73 -9.13
CA LEU A 115 -3.88 -10.15 -10.47
C LEU A 115 -2.98 -8.92 -10.65
N ASP A 116 -1.71 -9.14 -10.98
CA ASP A 116 -0.67 -8.09 -10.93
C ASP A 116 -0.48 -7.36 -12.25
N THR A 117 -1.04 -7.89 -13.35
CA THR A 117 -0.91 -7.28 -14.67
C THR A 117 -2.19 -6.55 -15.08
N PRO A 118 -2.09 -5.44 -15.85
CA PRO A 118 -3.25 -4.76 -16.41
C PRO A 118 -4.17 -5.69 -17.22
N ASP A 119 -3.57 -6.60 -18.02
CA ASP A 119 -4.29 -7.52 -18.88
C ASP A 119 -5.09 -8.56 -18.08
N ALA A 120 -4.49 -9.15 -17.04
CA ALA A 120 -5.17 -10.11 -16.18
C ALA A 120 -6.33 -9.45 -15.41
N LEU A 121 -6.15 -8.23 -14.91
CA LEU A 121 -7.21 -7.46 -14.25
C LEU A 121 -8.33 -7.13 -15.22
N MET A 122 -7.99 -6.70 -16.43
CA MET A 122 -8.97 -6.39 -17.49
C MET A 122 -9.81 -7.63 -17.84
N GLU A 123 -9.16 -8.78 -18.07
CA GLU A 123 -9.84 -10.04 -18.42
C GLU A 123 -10.77 -10.49 -17.28
N ALA A 124 -10.29 -10.45 -16.04
CA ALA A 124 -11.06 -10.83 -14.88
C ALA A 124 -12.31 -9.95 -14.70
N VAL A 125 -12.17 -8.63 -14.83
CA VAL A 125 -13.30 -7.69 -14.73
C VAL A 125 -14.26 -7.83 -15.93
N ALA A 126 -13.73 -7.94 -17.15
CA ALA A 126 -14.53 -8.04 -18.37
C ALA A 126 -15.34 -9.35 -18.45
N SER A 127 -14.96 -10.38 -17.70
CA SER A 127 -15.71 -11.63 -17.60
C SER A 127 -17.07 -11.47 -16.87
N ASP A 128 -17.25 -10.36 -16.13
CA ASP A 128 -18.48 -10.05 -15.39
C ASP A 128 -19.08 -8.71 -15.83
N ALA A 129 -20.24 -8.77 -16.47
CA ALA A 129 -20.92 -7.58 -17.00
C ALA A 129 -21.45 -6.65 -15.90
N GLY A 130 -21.89 -7.20 -14.75
CA GLY A 130 -22.37 -6.44 -13.59
C GLY A 130 -21.23 -5.65 -12.95
N LEU A 131 -20.12 -6.33 -12.66
CA LEU A 131 -18.90 -5.73 -12.13
C LEU A 131 -18.35 -4.67 -13.08
N THR A 132 -18.28 -4.95 -14.39
CA THR A 132 -17.86 -3.99 -15.41
C THR A 132 -18.72 -2.74 -15.38
N ALA A 133 -20.05 -2.89 -15.36
CA ALA A 133 -20.99 -1.77 -15.31
C ALA A 133 -20.85 -0.96 -14.01
N SER A 134 -20.68 -1.62 -12.88
CA SER A 134 -20.47 -0.99 -11.57
C SER A 134 -19.18 -0.15 -11.54
N ILE A 135 -18.07 -0.70 -12.03
CA ILE A 135 -16.79 0.01 -12.14
C ILE A 135 -16.92 1.23 -13.05
N LEU A 136 -17.47 1.07 -14.25
CA LEU A 136 -17.64 2.17 -15.20
C LEU A 136 -18.57 3.26 -14.67
N ARG A 137 -19.61 2.91 -13.95
CA ARG A 137 -20.50 3.87 -13.27
C ARG A 137 -19.74 4.65 -12.21
N THR A 138 -18.97 3.98 -11.38
CA THR A 138 -18.18 4.60 -10.31
C THR A 138 -17.11 5.52 -10.88
N VAL A 139 -16.35 5.08 -11.88
CA VAL A 139 -15.31 5.88 -12.54
C VAL A 139 -15.87 7.13 -13.20
N ASN A 140 -17.06 7.04 -13.82
CA ASN A 140 -17.71 8.16 -14.47
C ASN A 140 -18.55 9.04 -13.51
N SER A 141 -18.53 8.75 -12.21
CA SER A 141 -19.17 9.62 -11.22
C SER A 141 -18.43 10.96 -11.07
N ALA A 142 -19.10 11.95 -10.49
CA ALA A 142 -18.50 13.25 -10.21
C ALA A 142 -17.22 13.16 -9.35
N ALA A 143 -17.07 12.08 -8.58
CA ALA A 143 -15.92 11.83 -7.73
C ALA A 143 -14.57 11.77 -8.48
N PHE A 144 -14.55 11.45 -9.77
CA PHE A 144 -13.33 11.37 -10.57
C PHE A 144 -13.10 12.58 -11.48
N SER A 145 -14.05 13.55 -11.53
CA SER A 145 -13.94 14.82 -12.29
C SER A 145 -13.35 14.66 -13.70
N LEU A 146 -13.81 13.62 -14.42
CA LEU A 146 -13.28 13.29 -15.75
C LEU A 146 -13.68 14.33 -16.80
N ALA A 147 -12.75 14.71 -17.66
CA ALA A 147 -13.01 15.59 -18.81
C ALA A 147 -13.83 14.89 -19.90
N SER A 148 -13.77 13.56 -19.97
CA SER A 148 -14.52 12.73 -20.93
C SER A 148 -14.89 11.40 -20.28
N PRO A 149 -16.06 10.81 -20.62
CA PRO A 149 -16.47 9.52 -20.05
C PRO A 149 -15.49 8.39 -20.41
N ILE A 150 -15.23 7.54 -19.44
CA ILE A 150 -14.47 6.28 -19.61
C ILE A 150 -15.47 5.19 -20.00
N THR A 151 -15.25 4.54 -21.16
CA THR A 151 -16.18 3.59 -21.75
C THR A 151 -15.72 2.12 -21.68
N SER A 152 -14.50 1.87 -21.17
CA SER A 152 -13.95 0.52 -21.03
C SER A 152 -13.08 0.37 -19.79
N VAL A 153 -12.99 -0.86 -19.26
CA VAL A 153 -12.09 -1.20 -18.16
C VAL A 153 -10.63 -0.94 -18.52
N GLN A 154 -10.24 -1.24 -19.76
CA GLN A 154 -8.88 -0.95 -20.26
C GLN A 154 -8.57 0.55 -20.20
N HIS A 155 -9.54 1.40 -20.61
CA HIS A 155 -9.39 2.85 -20.50
C HIS A 155 -9.31 3.30 -19.03
N ALA A 156 -10.12 2.70 -18.14
CA ALA A 156 -10.05 2.96 -16.71
C ALA A 156 -8.67 2.60 -16.13
N ILE A 157 -8.12 1.43 -16.47
CA ILE A 157 -6.79 1.01 -16.04
C ILE A 157 -5.70 1.95 -16.57
N THR A 158 -5.80 2.37 -17.82
CA THR A 158 -4.82 3.27 -18.45
C THR A 158 -4.85 4.66 -17.81
N TYR A 159 -6.03 5.17 -17.49
CA TYR A 159 -6.23 6.53 -16.96
C TYR A 159 -5.99 6.61 -15.44
N LEU A 160 -6.56 5.68 -14.66
CA LEU A 160 -6.51 5.67 -13.19
C LEU A 160 -5.35 4.83 -12.63
N GLY A 161 -4.84 3.90 -13.41
CA GLY A 161 -3.86 2.92 -12.98
C GLY A 161 -4.48 1.65 -12.37
N VAL A 162 -3.70 0.57 -12.38
CA VAL A 162 -4.11 -0.76 -11.90
C VAL A 162 -4.58 -0.74 -10.45
N SER A 163 -3.85 -0.05 -9.56
CA SER A 163 -4.17 -0.01 -8.13
C SER A 163 -5.51 0.63 -7.83
N VAL A 164 -5.85 1.71 -8.52
CA VAL A 164 -7.16 2.38 -8.35
C VAL A 164 -8.29 1.47 -8.83
N VAL A 165 -8.11 0.83 -10.00
CA VAL A 165 -9.13 -0.09 -10.54
C VAL A 165 -9.28 -1.34 -9.67
N LYS A 166 -8.19 -1.89 -9.11
CA LYS A 166 -8.26 -2.95 -8.08
C LYS A 166 -9.13 -2.52 -6.88
N GLY A 167 -8.95 -1.29 -6.41
CA GLY A 167 -9.77 -0.73 -5.34
C GLY A 167 -11.25 -0.62 -5.68
N LEU A 168 -11.56 -0.24 -6.92
CA LEU A 168 -12.95 -0.20 -7.39
C LEU A 168 -13.57 -1.59 -7.49
N VAL A 169 -12.81 -2.59 -7.92
CA VAL A 169 -13.26 -3.99 -7.95
C VAL A 169 -13.53 -4.50 -6.52
N ALA A 170 -12.64 -4.22 -5.58
CA ALA A 170 -12.82 -4.61 -4.18
C ALA A 170 -14.08 -3.96 -3.56
N GLN A 171 -14.33 -2.69 -3.90
CA GLN A 171 -15.52 -1.97 -3.45
C GLN A 171 -16.80 -2.48 -4.08
N ALA A 172 -16.80 -2.80 -5.38
CA ALA A 172 -18.01 -3.10 -6.14
C ALA A 172 -18.79 -4.30 -5.58
N ALA A 173 -18.11 -5.31 -5.07
CA ALA A 173 -18.75 -6.49 -4.49
C ALA A 173 -19.45 -6.21 -3.15
N VAL A 174 -19.03 -5.20 -2.42
CA VAL A 174 -19.71 -4.75 -1.20
C VAL A 174 -20.86 -3.81 -1.58
N ALA A 175 -20.71 -3.05 -2.66
CA ALA A 175 -21.69 -2.03 -3.09
C ALA A 175 -23.06 -2.61 -3.46
N GLU A 176 -23.15 -3.86 -3.89
CA GLU A 176 -24.44 -4.50 -4.24
C GLU A 176 -25.40 -4.64 -3.04
N ARG A 177 -24.92 -4.49 -1.81
CA ARG A 177 -25.73 -4.55 -0.57
C ARG A 177 -25.86 -3.22 0.16
N LEU A 178 -25.31 -2.13 -0.39
CA LEU A 178 -25.37 -0.80 0.25
C LEU A 178 -26.78 -0.19 0.22
N ASP A 179 -27.71 -0.73 -0.55
CA ASP A 179 -29.09 -0.23 -0.62
C ASP A 179 -29.86 -0.43 0.69
N ASP A 180 -29.42 -1.37 1.54
CA ASP A 180 -30.02 -1.65 2.85
C ASP A 180 -29.39 -0.80 3.99
N GLU A 181 -28.29 -0.06 3.72
CA GLU A 181 -27.55 0.69 4.71
C GLU A 181 -28.11 2.09 4.92
N THR A 182 -28.00 2.58 6.16
CA THR A 182 -28.37 3.97 6.48
C THR A 182 -27.47 4.97 5.75
N PRO A 183 -27.93 6.22 5.51
CA PRO A 183 -27.08 7.26 4.92
C PRO A 183 -25.77 7.50 5.68
N ALA A 184 -25.77 7.33 7.01
CA ALA A 184 -24.57 7.47 7.85
C ALA A 184 -23.57 6.33 7.59
N GLN A 185 -24.05 5.09 7.49
CA GLN A 185 -23.22 3.94 7.15
C GLN A 185 -22.67 4.05 5.72
N GLN A 186 -23.49 4.45 4.75
CA GLN A 186 -23.02 4.69 3.37
C GLN A 186 -21.91 5.74 3.32
N ALA A 187 -22.04 6.83 4.09
CA ALA A 187 -21.00 7.86 4.19
C ALA A 187 -19.73 7.34 4.84
N ALA A 188 -19.82 6.53 5.90
CA ALA A 188 -18.69 5.89 6.55
C ALA A 188 -17.95 4.93 5.58
N LEU A 189 -18.70 4.04 4.92
CA LEU A 189 -18.16 3.10 3.93
C LEU A 189 -17.47 3.83 2.76
N SER A 190 -18.07 4.91 2.26
CA SER A 190 -17.44 5.73 1.21
C SER A 190 -16.09 6.28 1.65
N ARG A 191 -15.96 6.77 2.90
CA ARG A 191 -14.69 7.25 3.46
C ARG A 191 -13.68 6.12 3.66
N ILE A 192 -14.10 4.98 4.20
CA ILE A 192 -13.23 3.81 4.39
C ILE A 192 -12.65 3.36 3.04
N TRP A 193 -13.49 3.23 2.02
CA TRP A 193 -13.03 2.86 0.68
C TRP A 193 -12.13 3.92 0.02
N LYS A 194 -12.39 5.21 0.27
CA LYS A 194 -11.51 6.28 -0.18
C LYS A 194 -10.13 6.17 0.46
N SER A 195 -10.05 5.95 1.77
CA SER A 195 -8.80 5.72 2.49
C SER A 195 -8.07 4.49 1.94
N ALA A 196 -8.76 3.36 1.78
CA ALA A 196 -8.20 2.11 1.28
C ALA A 196 -7.61 2.24 -0.13
N ARG A 197 -8.34 2.88 -1.07
CA ARG A 197 -7.86 3.12 -2.44
C ARG A 197 -6.64 4.03 -2.46
N THR A 198 -6.65 5.07 -1.63
CA THR A 198 -5.51 5.99 -1.51
C THR A 198 -4.30 5.26 -0.95
N ALA A 199 -4.48 4.47 0.10
CA ALA A 199 -3.42 3.63 0.70
C ALA A 199 -2.84 2.65 -0.34
N SER A 200 -3.68 1.96 -1.10
CA SER A 200 -3.26 1.03 -2.15
C SER A 200 -2.41 1.73 -3.23
N ALA A 201 -2.88 2.87 -3.74
CA ALA A 201 -2.15 3.63 -4.75
C ALA A 201 -0.79 4.15 -4.22
N MET A 202 -0.76 4.63 -2.98
CA MET A 202 0.48 5.09 -2.35
C MET A 202 1.44 3.94 -2.04
N ALA A 203 0.95 2.78 -1.60
CA ALA A 203 1.75 1.59 -1.39
C ALA A 203 2.41 1.12 -2.70
N GLN A 204 1.66 1.12 -3.81
CA GLN A 204 2.20 0.83 -5.15
C GLN A 204 3.32 1.80 -5.52
N MET A 205 3.10 3.10 -5.35
CA MET A 205 4.07 4.13 -5.73
C MET A 205 5.33 4.08 -4.86
N LEU A 206 5.16 3.99 -3.54
CA LEU A 206 6.28 3.87 -2.60
C LEU A 206 7.05 2.59 -2.86
N GLY A 207 6.36 1.47 -3.08
CA GLY A 207 6.99 0.18 -3.38
C GLY A 207 7.84 0.24 -4.67
N GLN A 208 7.36 0.87 -5.73
CA GLN A 208 8.10 1.07 -6.97
C GLN A 208 9.35 1.93 -6.77
N GLU A 209 9.20 3.07 -6.08
CA GLU A 209 10.30 4.02 -5.88
C GLU A 209 11.38 3.47 -4.95
N LEU A 210 10.99 2.66 -3.96
CA LEU A 210 11.89 2.07 -2.97
C LEU A 210 12.42 0.69 -3.39
N GLY A 211 12.07 0.19 -4.58
CA GLY A 211 12.56 -1.08 -5.11
C GLY A 211 12.04 -2.30 -4.32
N VAL A 212 10.78 -2.28 -3.88
CA VAL A 212 10.11 -3.48 -3.36
C VAL A 212 9.97 -4.48 -4.50
N GLU A 213 10.19 -5.76 -4.24
CA GLU A 213 10.18 -6.80 -5.28
C GLU A 213 8.80 -6.90 -5.97
N ARG A 214 7.72 -6.83 -5.18
CA ARG A 214 6.34 -6.96 -5.66
C ARG A 214 5.46 -5.80 -5.18
N PRO A 215 5.58 -4.59 -5.77
CA PRO A 215 4.81 -3.43 -5.33
C PRO A 215 3.29 -3.61 -5.44
N SER A 216 2.83 -4.40 -6.41
CA SER A 216 1.40 -4.69 -6.61
C SER A 216 0.82 -5.58 -5.49
N VAL A 217 1.61 -6.49 -4.94
CA VAL A 217 1.21 -7.28 -3.75
C VAL A 217 1.09 -6.38 -2.53
N LEU A 218 2.06 -5.49 -2.32
CA LEU A 218 2.01 -4.50 -1.24
C LEU A 218 0.78 -3.60 -1.37
N ALA A 219 0.46 -3.14 -2.59
CA ALA A 219 -0.74 -2.35 -2.86
C ALA A 219 -2.04 -3.13 -2.56
N THR A 220 -2.07 -4.44 -2.87
CA THR A 220 -3.21 -5.30 -2.56
C THR A 220 -3.36 -5.49 -1.04
N LYS A 221 -2.28 -5.71 -0.30
CA LYS A 221 -2.29 -5.76 1.17
C LYS A 221 -2.83 -4.45 1.76
N ALA A 222 -2.36 -3.31 1.29
CA ALA A 222 -2.83 -1.99 1.73
C ALA A 222 -4.31 -1.74 1.42
N LEU A 223 -4.83 -2.29 0.31
CA LEU A 223 -6.25 -2.21 -0.04
C LEU A 223 -7.13 -2.98 0.95
N PHE A 224 -6.74 -4.21 1.27
CA PHE A 224 -7.51 -5.08 2.16
C PHE A 224 -7.32 -4.74 3.65
N PHE A 225 -6.36 -3.90 4.01
CA PHE A 225 -6.10 -3.51 5.39
C PHE A 225 -7.35 -2.96 6.10
N ASN A 226 -8.20 -2.21 5.39
CA ASN A 226 -9.43 -1.65 5.94
C ASN A 226 -10.64 -2.61 5.91
N LEU A 227 -10.44 -3.91 5.64
CA LEU A 227 -11.54 -4.87 5.52
C LEU A 227 -12.34 -5.00 6.81
N GLY A 228 -11.69 -4.96 7.97
CA GLY A 228 -12.37 -4.97 9.26
C GLY A 228 -13.14 -3.69 9.56
N ASP A 229 -12.62 -2.53 9.12
CA ASP A 229 -13.36 -1.27 9.21
C ASP A 229 -14.67 -1.33 8.40
N VAL A 230 -14.64 -1.95 7.21
CA VAL A 230 -15.84 -2.18 6.39
C VAL A 230 -16.84 -3.06 7.13
N ALA A 231 -16.38 -4.20 7.69
CA ALA A 231 -17.25 -5.11 8.44
C ALA A 231 -17.87 -4.46 9.67
N LEU A 232 -17.09 -3.69 10.43
CA LEU A 232 -17.58 -2.96 11.57
C LEU A 232 -18.58 -1.85 11.17
N ALA A 233 -18.33 -1.14 10.07
CA ALA A 233 -19.22 -0.08 9.60
C ALA A 233 -20.59 -0.63 9.14
N MET A 234 -20.63 -1.85 8.65
CA MET A 234 -21.89 -2.53 8.26
C MET A 234 -22.57 -3.22 9.43
N GLY A 235 -21.79 -3.82 10.36
CA GLY A 235 -22.32 -4.69 11.41
C GLY A 235 -22.64 -3.98 12.73
N ILE A 236 -22.17 -2.75 12.95
CA ILE A 236 -22.29 -2.02 14.23
C ILE A 236 -23.01 -0.69 13.99
N GLU A 237 -24.13 -0.48 14.65
CA GLU A 237 -25.00 0.69 14.44
C GLU A 237 -24.32 2.02 14.77
N GLU A 238 -23.51 2.07 15.82
CA GLU A 238 -22.81 3.28 16.28
C GLU A 238 -21.53 3.59 15.49
N SER A 239 -21.07 2.66 14.68
CA SER A 239 -19.79 2.72 13.98
C SER A 239 -19.62 3.91 13.03
N PRO A 240 -20.66 4.47 12.37
CA PRO A 240 -20.47 5.59 11.46
C PRO A 240 -19.76 6.79 12.08
N ALA A 241 -19.92 7.02 13.37
CA ALA A 241 -19.28 8.11 14.10
C ALA A 241 -17.75 7.96 14.15
N TRP A 242 -17.24 6.72 14.13
CA TRP A 242 -15.80 6.41 14.20
C TRP A 242 -15.06 6.81 12.92
N TYR A 243 -15.78 6.98 11.80
CA TYR A 243 -15.25 7.33 10.49
C TYR A 243 -15.58 8.76 10.07
N SER A 244 -15.78 9.64 11.05
CA SER A 244 -16.02 11.08 10.82
C SER A 244 -14.73 11.84 10.58
N GLU A 245 -14.83 13.01 9.96
CA GLU A 245 -13.69 13.92 9.80
C GLU A 245 -13.08 14.31 11.15
N GLY A 246 -11.77 14.40 11.19
CA GLY A 246 -10.99 14.76 12.38
C GLY A 246 -10.73 13.62 13.36
N VAL A 247 -11.39 12.45 13.22
CA VAL A 247 -11.14 11.30 14.10
C VAL A 247 -9.76 10.70 13.81
N SER A 248 -8.92 10.62 14.85
CA SER A 248 -7.60 9.98 14.74
C SER A 248 -7.71 8.46 14.67
N ILE A 249 -6.64 7.80 14.22
CA ILE A 249 -6.58 6.31 14.21
C ILE A 249 -6.67 5.77 15.64
N VAL A 250 -6.04 6.44 16.61
CA VAL A 250 -6.08 6.01 18.01
C VAL A 250 -7.50 6.09 18.58
N GLN A 251 -8.19 7.23 18.36
CA GLN A 251 -9.58 7.41 18.75
C GLN A 251 -10.51 6.39 18.10
N ARG A 252 -10.32 6.11 16.79
CA ARG A 252 -11.10 5.11 16.06
C ARG A 252 -10.93 3.73 16.66
N VAL A 253 -9.68 3.27 16.84
CA VAL A 253 -9.40 1.95 17.42
C VAL A 253 -9.89 1.86 18.87
N ALA A 254 -9.71 2.92 19.67
CA ALA A 254 -10.23 2.96 21.04
C ALA A 254 -11.76 2.80 21.08
N ALA A 255 -12.49 3.51 20.21
CA ALA A 255 -13.94 3.39 20.10
C ALA A 255 -14.38 1.97 19.67
N GLN A 256 -13.69 1.36 18.71
CA GLN A 256 -13.93 -0.03 18.32
C GLN A 256 -13.74 -0.99 19.49
N GLN A 257 -12.64 -0.87 20.24
CA GLN A 257 -12.33 -1.72 21.40
C GLN A 257 -13.33 -1.52 22.53
N GLN A 258 -13.77 -0.30 22.75
CA GLN A 258 -14.78 0.01 23.77
C GLN A 258 -16.14 -0.62 23.41
N ALA A 259 -16.55 -0.56 22.14
CA ALA A 259 -17.85 -1.06 21.71
C ALA A 259 -17.88 -2.60 21.54
N CYS A 260 -16.80 -3.18 21.01
CA CYS A 260 -16.79 -4.58 20.56
C CYS A 260 -15.84 -5.49 21.37
N SER A 261 -15.02 -4.94 22.28
CA SER A 261 -13.87 -5.63 22.91
C SER A 261 -12.89 -6.21 21.87
N ALA A 262 -12.88 -5.63 20.67
CA ALA A 262 -12.06 -5.98 19.54
C ALA A 262 -11.83 -4.74 18.66
N ASN A 263 -11.01 -4.86 17.64
CA ASN A 263 -10.72 -3.78 16.71
C ASN A 263 -10.73 -4.26 15.25
N ALA A 264 -10.60 -3.32 14.31
CA ALA A 264 -10.69 -3.62 12.88
C ALA A 264 -9.64 -4.62 12.39
N VAL A 265 -8.44 -4.70 13.00
CA VAL A 265 -7.45 -5.68 12.53
C VAL A 265 -7.83 -7.10 12.91
N ILE A 266 -8.45 -7.32 14.08
CA ILE A 266 -8.97 -8.62 14.49
C ILE A 266 -10.15 -9.03 13.60
N VAL A 267 -11.13 -8.15 13.43
CA VAL A 267 -12.30 -8.41 12.59
C VAL A 267 -11.90 -8.66 11.14
N GLY A 268 -10.99 -7.85 10.61
CA GLY A 268 -10.53 -7.95 9.22
C GLY A 268 -9.72 -9.21 8.95
N SER A 269 -8.84 -9.64 9.86
CA SER A 269 -8.07 -10.90 9.69
C SER A 269 -8.99 -12.12 9.81
N THR A 270 -9.97 -12.09 10.72
CA THR A 270 -11.01 -13.12 10.82
C THR A 270 -11.82 -13.22 9.52
N LEU A 271 -12.30 -12.07 9.00
CA LEU A 271 -13.05 -12.04 7.75
C LEU A 271 -12.21 -12.51 6.55
N ALA A 272 -10.95 -12.12 6.48
CA ALA A 272 -10.02 -12.57 5.44
C ALA A 272 -9.86 -14.10 5.47
N SER A 273 -9.76 -14.69 6.66
CA SER A 273 -9.68 -16.14 6.85
C SER A 273 -10.98 -16.85 6.43
N LEU A 274 -12.14 -16.32 6.82
CA LEU A 274 -13.45 -16.84 6.41
C LEU A 274 -13.67 -16.77 4.89
N TRP A 275 -13.14 -15.72 4.27
CA TRP A 275 -13.18 -15.56 2.82
C TRP A 275 -12.11 -16.36 2.07
N HIS A 276 -11.30 -17.16 2.79
CA HIS A 276 -10.20 -17.94 2.23
C HIS A 276 -9.22 -17.09 1.41
N LEU A 277 -8.97 -15.84 1.86
CA LEU A 277 -7.91 -15.03 1.27
C LEU A 277 -6.54 -15.61 1.65
N PRO A 278 -5.49 -15.36 0.84
CA PRO A 278 -4.14 -15.82 1.16
C PRO A 278 -3.69 -15.40 2.57
N ASP A 279 -2.97 -16.27 3.26
CA ASP A 279 -2.48 -16.03 4.63
C ASP A 279 -1.66 -14.75 4.76
N ASP A 280 -0.93 -14.36 3.71
CA ASP A 280 -0.14 -13.13 3.71
C ASP A 280 -1.01 -11.86 3.70
N ILE A 281 -2.26 -11.93 3.21
CA ILE A 281 -3.26 -10.86 3.33
C ILE A 281 -3.82 -10.83 4.74
N ALA A 282 -4.24 -11.96 5.30
CA ALA A 282 -4.77 -12.05 6.66
C ALA A 282 -3.74 -11.54 7.69
N ASN A 283 -2.49 -12.00 7.57
CA ASN A 283 -1.37 -11.55 8.41
C ASN A 283 -1.06 -10.06 8.23
N ALA A 284 -1.14 -9.53 7.00
CA ALA A 284 -0.92 -8.11 6.75
C ALA A 284 -1.99 -7.25 7.45
N ILE A 285 -3.22 -7.71 7.53
CA ILE A 285 -4.30 -7.05 8.26
C ILE A 285 -4.04 -7.15 9.77
N GLU A 286 -3.85 -8.37 10.29
CA GLU A 286 -3.68 -8.62 11.72
C GLU A 286 -2.57 -7.78 12.36
N PHE A 287 -1.42 -7.72 11.69
CA PHE A 287 -0.25 -6.98 12.17
C PHE A 287 -0.14 -5.55 11.66
N GLY A 288 -1.14 -5.08 10.91
CA GLY A 288 -1.07 -3.80 10.20
C GLY A 288 -0.98 -2.57 11.10
N LEU A 289 -1.42 -2.65 12.35
CA LEU A 289 -1.33 -1.55 13.33
C LEU A 289 -0.12 -1.65 14.28
N LEU A 290 0.78 -2.63 14.12
CA LEU A 290 1.97 -2.73 14.98
C LEU A 290 2.79 -1.42 15.03
N PRO A 291 3.03 -0.71 13.91
CA PRO A 291 3.77 0.55 13.97
C PRO A 291 3.05 1.69 14.71
N LEU A 292 1.79 1.52 15.09
CA LEU A 292 1.05 2.49 15.91
C LEU A 292 1.44 2.40 17.39
N VAL A 293 1.69 1.19 17.90
CA VAL A 293 1.73 0.90 19.33
C VAL A 293 3.04 0.29 19.83
N THR A 294 3.87 -0.26 18.94
CA THR A 294 5.14 -0.88 19.32
C THR A 294 6.31 0.04 19.01
N SER A 295 7.34 -0.02 19.84
CA SER A 295 8.62 0.53 19.46
C SER A 295 9.21 -0.29 18.30
N ALA A 296 10.07 0.33 17.49
CA ALA A 296 10.66 -0.36 16.35
C ALA A 296 11.49 -1.58 16.77
N ALA A 297 12.13 -1.53 17.96
CA ALA A 297 12.91 -2.64 18.53
C ALA A 297 12.04 -3.84 18.95
N GLU A 298 10.78 -3.59 19.32
CA GLU A 298 9.82 -4.62 19.75
C GLU A 298 9.01 -5.20 18.60
N HIS A 299 9.22 -4.72 17.36
CA HIS A 299 8.47 -5.19 16.20
C HIS A 299 8.80 -6.68 15.92
N PRO A 300 7.79 -7.57 15.92
CA PRO A 300 8.03 -9.01 15.84
C PRO A 300 8.52 -9.48 14.48
N MET A 301 8.22 -8.73 13.42
CA MET A 301 8.61 -9.07 12.05
C MET A 301 10.04 -8.65 11.75
N GLN A 302 10.67 -9.37 10.80
CA GLN A 302 12.04 -9.10 10.34
C GLN A 302 12.09 -9.00 8.81
N GLY A 303 13.17 -8.43 8.29
CA GLY A 303 13.47 -8.38 6.86
C GLY A 303 12.38 -7.75 6.01
N GLU A 304 12.00 -8.43 4.93
CA GLU A 304 11.01 -7.96 3.96
C GLU A 304 9.61 -7.83 4.57
N ALA A 305 9.20 -8.75 5.44
CA ALA A 305 7.89 -8.68 6.11
C ALA A 305 7.75 -7.43 6.98
N LYS A 306 8.81 -7.04 7.72
CA LYS A 306 8.84 -5.78 8.48
C LYS A 306 8.77 -4.57 7.55
N ARG A 307 9.54 -4.60 6.46
CA ARG A 307 9.56 -3.54 5.46
C ARG A 307 8.17 -3.32 4.84
N ASP A 308 7.52 -4.40 4.41
CA ASP A 308 6.16 -4.36 3.85
C ASP A 308 5.14 -3.82 4.86
N ASN A 309 5.19 -4.30 6.11
CA ASN A 309 4.31 -3.85 7.18
C ASN A 309 4.42 -2.34 7.43
N VAL A 310 5.65 -1.83 7.54
CA VAL A 310 5.91 -0.40 7.77
C VAL A 310 5.46 0.46 6.58
N LEU A 311 5.68 0.00 5.34
CA LEU A 311 5.22 0.70 4.13
C LEU A 311 3.70 0.68 4.00
N MET A 312 3.06 -0.44 4.31
CA MET A 312 1.61 -0.56 4.32
C MET A 312 1.00 0.36 5.38
N TYR A 313 1.56 0.39 6.58
CA TYR A 313 1.13 1.31 7.64
C TYR A 313 1.25 2.78 7.21
N LEU A 314 2.40 3.19 6.68
CA LEU A 314 2.59 4.54 6.14
C LEU A 314 1.55 4.87 5.06
N ALA A 315 1.34 3.98 4.11
CA ALA A 315 0.35 4.17 3.06
C ALA A 315 -1.07 4.33 3.62
N GLY A 316 -1.42 3.56 4.65
CA GLY A 316 -2.67 3.70 5.40
C GLY A 316 -2.80 5.07 6.09
N ARG A 317 -1.71 5.55 6.71
CA ARG A 317 -1.70 6.92 7.33
C ARG A 317 -1.88 8.02 6.29
N ILE A 318 -1.34 7.84 5.08
CA ILE A 318 -1.59 8.77 3.96
C ILE A 318 -3.05 8.71 3.53
N GLY A 319 -3.62 7.51 3.38
CA GLY A 319 -5.03 7.33 3.06
C GLY A 319 -5.97 7.99 4.07
N ASP A 320 -5.70 7.81 5.34
CA ASP A 320 -6.45 8.48 6.42
C ASP A 320 -6.24 9.99 6.42
N GLY A 321 -5.02 10.46 6.17
CA GLY A 321 -4.71 11.89 6.04
C GLY A 321 -5.55 12.55 4.96
N VAL A 322 -5.65 11.92 3.79
CA VAL A 322 -6.45 12.40 2.67
C VAL A 322 -7.95 12.38 2.99
N THR A 323 -8.41 11.33 3.66
CA THR A 323 -9.85 11.09 3.83
C THR A 323 -10.43 11.82 5.04
N TYR A 324 -9.73 11.81 6.16
CA TYR A 324 -10.26 12.30 7.44
C TYR A 324 -9.68 13.65 7.87
N ARG A 325 -8.56 14.08 7.26
CA ARG A 325 -7.84 15.32 7.66
C ARG A 325 -7.58 16.29 6.53
N GLY A 326 -8.09 15.99 5.34
CA GLY A 326 -8.01 16.90 4.19
C GLY A 326 -6.60 17.07 3.61
N LEU A 327 -5.68 16.12 3.81
CA LEU A 327 -4.34 16.13 3.20
C LEU A 327 -4.46 16.19 1.68
N ARG A 328 -3.88 17.21 1.05
CA ARG A 328 -3.89 17.41 -0.40
C ARG A 328 -2.53 17.36 -1.04
N ASP A 329 -1.50 17.63 -0.27
CA ASP A 329 -0.11 17.60 -0.69
C ASP A 329 0.68 16.65 0.20
N ILE A 330 1.25 15.60 -0.40
CA ILE A 330 2.05 14.60 0.35
C ILE A 330 3.24 15.25 1.06
N GLY A 331 3.72 16.41 0.59
CA GLY A 331 4.80 17.15 1.22
C GLY A 331 4.41 17.83 2.55
N GLU A 332 3.12 17.92 2.87
CA GLU A 332 2.64 18.40 4.17
C GLU A 332 2.81 17.33 5.26
N LEU A 333 3.01 16.05 4.87
CA LEU A 333 3.19 14.97 5.83
C LEU A 333 4.59 15.04 6.45
N ASN A 334 4.65 15.55 7.69
CA ASN A 334 5.89 15.56 8.46
C ASN A 334 6.03 14.24 9.22
N LEU A 335 6.92 13.36 8.75
CA LEU A 335 7.17 12.07 9.40
C LEU A 335 8.15 12.17 10.59
N ILE A 336 8.93 13.26 10.69
CA ILE A 336 10.02 13.36 11.68
C ILE A 336 9.53 14.02 12.97
N ASP A 337 8.81 15.15 12.84
CA ASP A 337 8.39 15.99 13.96
C ASP A 337 6.86 16.13 14.04
N SER A 338 6.12 15.10 13.58
CA SER A 338 4.67 15.10 13.63
C SER A 338 4.17 15.02 15.06
N GLU A 339 3.20 15.88 15.42
CA GLU A 339 2.43 15.78 16.67
C GLU A 339 1.33 14.71 16.58
N GLU A 340 1.14 14.14 15.39
CA GLU A 340 0.13 13.12 15.14
C GLU A 340 0.49 11.81 15.81
N SER A 341 -0.37 11.33 16.72
CA SER A 341 -0.19 10.09 17.46
C SER A 341 0.03 8.88 16.54
N GLY A 342 -0.68 8.82 15.41
CA GLY A 342 -0.53 7.78 14.40
C GLY A 342 0.84 7.74 13.70
N LEU A 343 1.66 8.78 13.82
CA LEU A 343 3.00 8.84 13.22
C LEU A 343 4.14 8.77 14.26
N PHE A 344 3.83 8.67 15.55
CA PHE A 344 4.80 8.81 16.62
C PHE A 344 5.97 7.82 16.54
N TYR A 345 5.70 6.52 16.37
CA TYR A 345 6.71 5.47 16.28
C TYR A 345 7.25 5.26 14.86
N LEU A 346 6.55 5.78 13.85
CA LEU A 346 6.86 5.51 12.45
C LEU A 346 8.28 5.88 12.00
N PRO A 347 8.89 7.02 12.45
CA PRO A 347 10.27 7.35 12.06
C PRO A 347 11.29 6.27 12.47
N ALA A 348 11.15 5.70 13.67
CA ALA A 348 12.02 4.63 14.14
C ALA A 348 11.80 3.33 13.35
N HIS A 349 10.55 2.99 13.06
CA HIS A 349 10.21 1.84 12.21
C HIS A 349 10.77 1.99 10.79
N LEU A 350 10.66 3.16 10.18
CA LEU A 350 11.26 3.43 8.86
C LEU A 350 12.78 3.24 8.88
N GLN A 351 13.45 3.72 9.92
CA GLN A 351 14.90 3.58 10.05
C GLN A 351 15.32 2.11 10.15
N GLU A 352 14.69 1.34 11.04
CA GLU A 352 15.03 -0.07 11.26
C GLU A 352 14.62 -0.99 10.10
N ALA A 353 13.57 -0.62 9.35
CA ALA A 353 13.16 -1.34 8.15
C ALA A 353 14.02 -1.02 6.91
N GLY A 354 15.09 -0.22 7.06
CA GLY A 354 15.92 0.22 5.93
C GLY A 354 15.25 1.24 5.01
N LEU A 355 14.23 1.92 5.51
CA LEU A 355 13.39 2.89 4.80
C LEU A 355 13.69 4.35 5.21
N GLY A 356 14.84 4.60 5.81
CA GLY A 356 15.22 5.93 6.33
C GLY A 356 15.25 7.06 5.29
N LYS A 357 15.19 6.74 3.99
CA LYS A 357 15.08 7.72 2.90
C LYS A 357 13.65 8.19 2.61
N VAL A 358 12.64 7.56 3.21
CA VAL A 358 11.22 7.87 2.94
C VAL A 358 10.87 9.33 3.26
N PRO A 359 11.29 9.92 4.39
CA PRO A 359 11.00 11.33 4.65
C PRO A 359 11.52 12.28 3.54
N GLN A 360 12.74 12.04 3.03
CA GLN A 360 13.30 12.82 1.93
C GLN A 360 12.58 12.55 0.61
N LEU A 361 12.17 11.30 0.35
CA LEU A 361 11.39 10.92 -0.82
C LEU A 361 10.05 11.67 -0.88
N LEU A 362 9.34 11.79 0.24
CA LEU A 362 8.08 12.54 0.29
C LEU A 362 8.27 14.04 0.02
N GLN A 363 9.46 14.57 0.22
CA GLN A 363 9.81 15.96 -0.09
C GLN A 363 10.40 16.14 -1.49
N ASP A 364 10.75 15.05 -2.20
CA ASP A 364 11.26 15.13 -3.57
C ASP A 364 10.23 15.75 -4.53
N PRO A 365 10.57 16.81 -5.28
CA PRO A 365 9.60 17.49 -6.12
C PRO A 365 9.00 16.62 -7.24
N ALA A 366 9.74 15.61 -7.74
CA ALA A 366 9.25 14.72 -8.80
C ALA A 366 8.25 13.73 -8.22
N PHE A 367 8.59 13.11 -7.08
CA PHE A 367 7.70 12.21 -6.36
C PHE A 367 6.43 12.93 -5.90
N ARG A 368 6.54 14.12 -5.28
CA ARG A 368 5.40 14.94 -4.84
C ARG A 368 4.42 15.23 -5.98
N ARG A 369 4.91 15.71 -7.13
CA ARG A 369 4.04 15.98 -8.29
C ARG A 369 3.28 14.73 -8.75
N LYS A 370 3.95 13.57 -8.76
CA LYS A 370 3.33 12.30 -9.13
C LYS A 370 2.31 11.84 -8.09
N ALA A 371 2.67 11.88 -6.81
CA ALA A 371 1.79 11.52 -5.70
C ALA A 371 0.57 12.43 -5.64
N ASN A 372 0.76 13.75 -5.65
CA ASN A 372 -0.34 14.72 -5.56
C ASN A 372 -1.32 14.62 -6.73
N ARG A 373 -0.85 14.22 -7.93
CA ARG A 373 -1.76 13.93 -9.05
C ARG A 373 -2.67 12.74 -8.74
N VAL A 374 -2.12 11.67 -8.14
CA VAL A 374 -2.92 10.51 -7.71
C VAL A 374 -3.90 10.89 -6.61
N LEU A 375 -3.44 11.66 -5.60
CA LEU A 375 -4.31 12.15 -4.53
C LEU A 375 -5.44 13.02 -5.09
N ALA A 376 -5.17 13.91 -6.04
CA ALA A 376 -6.19 14.74 -6.68
C ALA A 376 -7.25 13.89 -7.41
N THR A 377 -6.83 12.85 -8.13
CA THR A 377 -7.75 11.92 -8.82
C THR A 377 -8.68 11.18 -7.86
N LEU A 378 -8.21 10.88 -6.64
CA LEU A 378 -8.98 10.13 -5.63
C LEU A 378 -9.80 11.04 -4.69
N ASN A 379 -9.55 12.36 -4.70
CA ASN A 379 -10.24 13.35 -3.88
C ASN A 379 -11.43 14.02 -4.57
N GLY A 380 -11.51 13.95 -5.89
CA GLY A 380 -12.65 14.42 -6.68
C GLY A 380 -13.79 13.46 -6.59
#